data_f72091e5d4f4f3095dcba234e6bff788
#
_entry.id   f72091e5d4f4f3095dcba234e6bff788
#
_cell.length_a   1.000
_cell.length_b   1.000
_cell.length_c   1.000
_cell.angle_alpha   90.00
_cell.angle_beta   90.00
_cell.angle_gamma   90.00
#
_symmetry.space_group_name_H-M   'P 1'
#
loop_
_entity.id
_entity.type
_entity.pdbx_description
1 polymer ?
#
loop_
_entity_poly.entity_id
_entity_poly.type
_entity_poly.pdbx_seq_one_letter_code
_entity_poly.pdbx_strand_id
1 'polypeptide(L)'
;DNWRAIVGRLGAAADVMTVRQVVDYIKQTEQNNMAFELDFIAYGRKKAETMRPGTGIGYQIALNALVRYIGTETLDISRINARFLTGFEQFIEAEPVLTHSRKGAIRQLHKTKKGGRAISSYLACVRHIHNLAKQEFNDEELGVIRIPQSPFKTYKVKQPPKVKKRAVSPDILQQIINLGDEPRRAGSISDFTRRDLARDCFLLSFGLAGMNAADLLSCPAQPLDGDVIIYNRQKTASRREDEAEMHIRIEPQIAPLVEKYKDPMGKRLFRFHLHYSTGNTFNCALNQGLKRIDAA
;
A
#
# COMPACT_ATOMS: atom_id res chain seq x y z
N ASP A 1 33.28 34.86 -19.03
CA ASP A 1 33.82 33.61 -19.64
C ASP A 1 32.99 32.36 -19.39
N ASN A 2 32.21 32.32 -18.31
CA ASN A 2 31.33 31.16 -17.99
C ASN A 2 30.22 30.95 -19.06
N TRP A 3 29.62 32.02 -19.58
CA TRP A 3 28.55 31.92 -20.59
C TRP A 3 29.03 31.38 -21.93
N ARG A 4 30.27 31.70 -22.36
CA ARG A 4 30.87 31.14 -23.58
C ARG A 4 31.06 29.63 -23.46
N ALA A 5 31.45 29.15 -22.27
CA ALA A 5 31.61 27.73 -22.01
C ALA A 5 30.25 27.01 -21.97
N ILE A 6 29.20 27.66 -21.46
CA ILE A 6 27.84 27.12 -21.41
C ILE A 6 27.28 27.05 -22.84
N VAL A 7 27.38 28.13 -23.63
CA VAL A 7 26.89 28.14 -25.02
C VAL A 7 27.70 27.18 -25.90
N GLY A 8 28.99 27.04 -25.66
CA GLY A 8 29.84 26.07 -26.38
C GLY A 8 29.39 24.61 -26.21
N ARG A 9 28.66 24.26 -25.10
CA ARG A 9 28.08 22.93 -24.91
C ARG A 9 26.89 22.64 -25.79
N LEU A 10 26.18 23.69 -26.27
CA LEU A 10 25.08 23.54 -27.21
C LEU A 10 25.52 23.06 -28.59
N GLY A 11 26.78 23.37 -28.96
CA GLY A 11 27.32 23.01 -30.29
C GLY A 11 26.35 23.45 -31.40
N ALA A 12 26.11 22.54 -32.36
CA ALA A 12 25.22 22.79 -33.49
C ALA A 12 23.74 23.03 -33.08
N ALA A 13 23.34 22.66 -31.89
CA ALA A 13 21.98 22.96 -31.44
C ALA A 13 21.75 24.46 -31.24
N ALA A 14 22.80 25.24 -30.97
CA ALA A 14 22.70 26.70 -30.83
C ALA A 14 22.25 27.38 -32.12
N ASP A 15 22.53 26.83 -33.27
CA ASP A 15 22.23 27.40 -34.60
C ASP A 15 20.72 27.34 -34.91
N VAL A 16 19.96 26.44 -34.28
CA VAL A 16 18.53 26.25 -34.48
C VAL A 16 17.69 26.82 -33.35
N MET A 17 18.32 27.32 -32.29
CA MET A 17 17.66 27.90 -31.12
C MET A 17 17.40 29.38 -31.27
N THR A 18 16.26 29.87 -30.80
CA THR A 18 16.02 31.29 -30.65
C THR A 18 16.87 31.89 -29.54
N VAL A 19 17.15 33.20 -29.62
CA VAL A 19 17.91 33.91 -28.56
C VAL A 19 17.29 33.69 -27.19
N ARG A 20 15.97 33.64 -27.09
CA ARG A 20 15.26 33.39 -25.83
C ARG A 20 15.57 31.99 -25.28
N GLN A 21 15.55 30.98 -26.13
CA GLN A 21 15.91 29.59 -25.74
C GLN A 21 17.36 29.48 -25.27
N VAL A 22 18.28 30.19 -25.94
CA VAL A 22 19.70 30.21 -25.51
C VAL A 22 19.86 30.91 -24.15
N VAL A 23 19.16 32.03 -23.94
CA VAL A 23 19.16 32.74 -22.63
C VAL A 23 18.59 31.86 -21.52
N ASP A 24 17.47 31.18 -21.79
CA ASP A 24 16.83 30.28 -20.83
C ASP A 24 17.75 29.08 -20.51
N TYR A 25 18.43 28.52 -21.51
CA TYR A 25 19.46 27.48 -21.33
C TYR A 25 20.63 27.94 -20.45
N ILE A 26 21.13 29.17 -20.69
CA ILE A 26 22.21 29.75 -19.87
C ILE A 26 21.75 29.90 -18.43
N LYS A 27 20.57 30.51 -18.20
CA LYS A 27 20.01 30.69 -16.85
C LYS A 27 19.81 29.38 -16.12
N GLN A 28 19.29 28.38 -16.80
CA GLN A 28 19.09 27.05 -16.24
C GLN A 28 20.40 26.34 -15.94
N THR A 29 21.41 26.48 -16.81
CA THR A 29 22.73 25.91 -16.57
C THR A 29 23.44 26.59 -15.40
N GLU A 30 23.29 27.89 -15.23
CA GLU A 30 23.78 28.62 -14.05
C GLU A 30 23.07 28.18 -12.77
N GLN A 31 21.74 28.02 -12.81
CA GLN A 31 20.96 27.45 -11.70
C GLN A 31 21.35 26.01 -11.38
N ASN A 32 21.73 25.21 -12.37
CA ASN A 32 22.20 23.83 -12.18
C ASN A 32 23.61 23.76 -11.56
N ASN A 33 24.44 24.80 -11.72
CA ASN A 33 25.73 24.91 -11.07
C ASN A 33 25.61 25.32 -9.58
N MET A 34 24.43 25.76 -9.12
CA MET A 34 24.13 25.84 -7.71
C MET A 34 23.86 24.41 -7.19
N ALA A 35 24.49 24.04 -6.08
CA ALA A 35 24.29 22.73 -5.47
C ALA A 35 22.80 22.47 -5.26
N PHE A 36 22.26 21.49 -6.01
CA PHE A 36 20.88 21.09 -5.85
C PHE A 36 20.78 20.16 -4.64
N GLU A 37 20.09 20.63 -3.62
CA GLU A 37 19.80 19.87 -2.40
C GLU A 37 18.33 19.51 -2.35
N LEU A 38 18.03 18.25 -2.07
CA LEU A 38 16.68 17.75 -1.88
C LEU A 38 16.65 16.82 -0.70
N ASP A 39 15.92 17.19 0.34
CA ASP A 39 15.59 16.25 1.42
C ASP A 39 14.60 15.20 0.91
N PHE A 40 15.13 14.00 0.68
CA PHE A 40 14.38 12.86 0.16
C PHE A 40 13.25 12.41 1.10
N ILE A 41 13.44 12.51 2.43
CA ILE A 41 12.43 12.12 3.41
C ILE A 41 11.26 13.08 3.37
N ALA A 42 11.51 14.39 3.46
CA ALA A 42 10.46 15.42 3.40
C ALA A 42 9.72 15.37 2.05
N TYR A 43 10.44 15.25 0.95
CA TYR A 43 9.86 15.09 -0.39
C TYR A 43 8.97 13.85 -0.49
N GLY A 44 9.47 12.71 -0.03
CA GLY A 44 8.74 11.45 -0.06
C GLY A 44 7.47 11.47 0.80
N ARG A 45 7.50 12.10 1.97
CA ARG A 45 6.32 12.30 2.83
C ARG A 45 5.26 13.14 2.13
N LYS A 46 5.65 14.26 1.54
CA LYS A 46 4.74 15.12 0.75
C LYS A 46 4.10 14.35 -0.42
N LYS A 47 4.87 13.54 -1.15
CA LYS A 47 4.32 12.71 -2.23
C LYS A 47 3.39 11.61 -1.71
N ALA A 48 3.68 11.01 -0.56
CA ALA A 48 2.83 10.00 0.05
C ALA A 48 1.44 10.54 0.43
N GLU A 49 1.32 11.82 0.82
CA GLU A 49 0.06 12.50 1.14
C GLU A 49 -0.86 12.65 -0.08
N THR A 50 -0.28 12.80 -1.27
CA THR A 50 -1.04 12.93 -2.53
C THR A 50 -1.50 11.59 -3.09
N MET A 51 -1.05 10.47 -2.51
CA MET A 51 -1.41 9.12 -2.94
C MET A 51 -2.71 8.66 -2.28
N ARG A 52 -3.30 7.58 -2.83
CA ARG A 52 -4.41 6.90 -2.16
C ARG A 52 -4.00 6.50 -0.74
N PRO A 53 -4.90 6.61 0.26
CA PRO A 53 -4.56 6.38 1.66
C PRO A 53 -3.81 5.06 1.92
N GLY A 54 -4.29 3.94 1.34
CA GLY A 54 -3.62 2.63 1.51
C GLY A 54 -2.22 2.56 0.88
N THR A 55 -2.00 3.27 -0.22
CA THR A 55 -0.69 3.37 -0.87
C THR A 55 0.21 4.29 -0.07
N GLY A 56 -0.26 5.50 0.27
CA GLY A 56 0.50 6.49 1.05
C GLY A 56 1.01 5.93 2.38
N ILE A 57 0.20 5.16 3.11
CA ILE A 57 0.64 4.47 4.33
C ILE A 57 1.85 3.57 4.06
N GLY A 58 1.85 2.81 2.96
CA GLY A 58 2.98 1.96 2.59
C GLY A 58 4.27 2.76 2.37
N TYR A 59 4.17 3.93 1.75
CA TYR A 59 5.30 4.85 1.55
C TYR A 59 5.79 5.45 2.87
N GLN A 60 4.89 5.89 3.74
CA GLN A 60 5.25 6.38 5.08
C GLN A 60 5.99 5.31 5.90
N ILE A 61 5.56 4.06 5.84
CA ILE A 61 6.23 2.94 6.50
C ILE A 61 7.65 2.74 5.97
N ALA A 62 7.86 2.82 4.65
CA ALA A 62 9.17 2.70 4.03
C ALA A 62 10.09 3.87 4.41
N LEU A 63 9.57 5.11 4.41
CA LEU A 63 10.31 6.30 4.84
C LEU A 63 10.69 6.25 6.33
N ASN A 64 9.77 5.81 7.18
CA ASN A 64 10.07 5.61 8.60
C ASN A 64 11.15 4.54 8.83
N ALA A 65 11.22 3.51 7.96
CA ALA A 65 12.33 2.55 8.01
C ALA A 65 13.66 3.17 7.57
N LEU A 66 13.64 4.08 6.57
CA LEU A 66 14.83 4.84 6.19
C LEU A 66 15.33 5.74 7.32
N VAL A 67 14.41 6.50 7.97
CA VAL A 67 14.75 7.34 9.13
C VAL A 67 15.43 6.51 10.23
N ARG A 68 14.92 5.32 10.55
CA ARG A 68 15.56 4.43 11.52
C ARG A 68 16.93 3.94 11.07
N TYR A 69 17.11 3.69 9.78
CA TYR A 69 18.40 3.26 9.20
C TYR A 69 19.45 4.35 9.30
N ILE A 70 19.09 5.58 8.94
CA ILE A 70 20.04 6.71 8.91
C ILE A 70 20.19 7.41 10.25
N GLY A 71 19.24 7.25 11.17
CA GLY A 71 19.23 7.88 12.48
C GLY A 71 18.84 9.37 12.49
N THR A 72 18.40 9.92 11.34
CA THR A 72 18.02 11.33 11.18
C THR A 72 16.71 11.46 10.39
N GLU A 73 15.99 12.57 10.55
CA GLU A 73 14.75 12.87 9.81
C GLU A 73 15.00 13.45 8.41
N THR A 74 16.26 13.71 8.06
CA THR A 74 16.64 14.30 6.78
C THR A 74 17.61 13.40 6.04
N LEU A 75 17.48 13.32 4.73
CA LEU A 75 18.37 12.55 3.84
C LEU A 75 18.51 13.30 2.51
N ASP A 76 19.71 13.80 2.21
CA ASP A 76 19.97 14.33 0.88
C ASP A 76 19.88 13.22 -0.17
N ILE A 77 19.15 13.48 -1.27
CA ILE A 77 18.93 12.51 -2.35
C ILE A 77 20.23 12.03 -2.99
N SER A 78 21.28 12.85 -3.00
CA SER A 78 22.59 12.51 -3.54
C SER A 78 23.28 11.36 -2.81
N ARG A 79 22.93 11.13 -1.54
CA ARG A 79 23.46 10.02 -0.72
C ARG A 79 22.86 8.67 -1.09
N ILE A 80 21.75 8.65 -1.83
CA ILE A 80 21.08 7.40 -2.23
C ILE A 80 21.83 6.81 -3.44
N ASN A 81 22.73 5.90 -3.17
CA ASN A 81 23.50 5.13 -4.17
C ASN A 81 23.30 3.62 -3.96
N ALA A 82 23.86 2.79 -4.83
CA ALA A 82 23.72 1.34 -4.75
C ALA A 82 24.21 0.75 -3.42
N ARG A 83 25.34 1.29 -2.88
CA ARG A 83 25.89 0.87 -1.58
C ARG A 83 24.95 1.22 -0.42
N PHE A 84 24.36 2.42 -0.45
CA PHE A 84 23.35 2.84 0.51
C PHE A 84 22.15 1.90 0.50
N LEU A 85 21.62 1.54 -0.67
CA LEU A 85 20.49 0.63 -0.81
C LEU A 85 20.78 -0.78 -0.30
N THR A 86 22.02 -1.29 -0.56
CA THR A 86 22.47 -2.56 0.00
C THR A 86 22.51 -2.53 1.52
N GLY A 87 23.07 -1.47 2.12
CA GLY A 87 23.08 -1.29 3.58
C GLY A 87 21.68 -1.18 4.17
N PHE A 88 20.78 -0.47 3.50
CA PHE A 88 19.37 -0.36 3.92
C PHE A 88 18.66 -1.71 3.87
N GLU A 89 18.88 -2.53 2.83
CA GLU A 89 18.34 -3.89 2.75
C GLU A 89 18.79 -4.73 3.94
N GLN A 90 20.12 -4.75 4.22
CA GLN A 90 20.70 -5.47 5.36
C GLN A 90 20.15 -4.98 6.70
N PHE A 91 19.97 -3.66 6.86
CA PHE A 91 19.34 -3.09 8.05
C PHE A 91 17.92 -3.59 8.24
N ILE A 92 17.09 -3.60 7.18
CA ILE A 92 15.70 -4.10 7.28
C ILE A 92 15.68 -5.57 7.67
N GLU A 93 16.61 -6.39 7.16
CA GLU A 93 16.74 -7.81 7.51
C GLU A 93 17.09 -8.01 8.99
N ALA A 94 18.03 -7.20 9.48
CA ALA A 94 18.59 -7.29 10.84
C ALA A 94 17.96 -6.29 11.82
N GLU A 95 16.96 -5.50 11.42
CA GLU A 95 16.39 -4.41 12.20
C GLU A 95 16.05 -4.82 13.62
N PRO A 96 16.45 -4.05 14.64
CA PRO A 96 16.24 -4.39 16.04
C PRO A 96 14.75 -4.38 16.44
N VAL A 97 14.47 -4.84 17.64
CA VAL A 97 13.12 -4.82 18.22
C VAL A 97 12.59 -3.40 18.23
N LEU A 98 11.39 -3.22 17.66
CA LEU A 98 10.73 -1.91 17.64
C LEU A 98 10.08 -1.65 18.99
N THR A 99 10.19 -0.40 19.46
CA THR A 99 9.47 0.07 20.65
C THR A 99 8.25 0.86 20.22
N HIS A 100 7.13 0.65 20.90
CA HIS A 100 5.90 1.42 20.68
C HIS A 100 5.46 2.03 22.00
N SER A 101 5.25 3.33 22.02
CA SER A 101 4.67 4.02 23.17
C SER A 101 3.17 4.21 22.97
N ARG A 102 2.36 3.73 23.91
CA ARG A 102 0.93 4.01 23.94
C ARG A 102 0.55 4.41 25.36
N LYS A 103 0.00 5.62 25.52
CA LYS A 103 -0.38 6.17 26.83
C LYS A 103 0.79 6.16 27.86
N GLY A 104 2.00 6.54 27.43
CA GLY A 104 3.19 6.59 28.29
C GLY A 104 3.86 5.23 28.57
N ALA A 105 3.25 4.10 28.23
CA ALA A 105 3.88 2.80 28.38
C ALA A 105 4.69 2.42 27.14
N ILE A 106 5.96 2.09 27.35
CA ILE A 106 6.85 1.58 26.30
C ILE A 106 6.64 0.08 26.20
N ARG A 107 6.21 -0.40 25.05
CA ARG A 107 6.13 -1.82 24.71
C ARG A 107 7.21 -2.17 23.71
N GLN A 108 8.02 -3.18 24.03
CA GLN A 108 8.87 -3.82 23.03
C GLN A 108 8.01 -4.76 22.18
N LEU A 109 8.02 -4.54 20.88
CA LEU A 109 7.36 -5.43 19.92
C LEU A 109 8.39 -6.47 19.48
N HIS A 110 8.12 -7.74 19.77
CA HIS A 110 8.89 -8.82 19.16
C HIS A 110 8.79 -8.73 17.64
N LYS A 111 9.92 -8.47 17.01
CA LYS A 111 10.00 -8.48 15.57
C LYS A 111 10.04 -9.92 15.07
N THR A 112 9.03 -10.30 14.31
CA THR A 112 9.19 -11.41 13.39
C THR A 112 10.08 -10.96 12.23
N LYS A 113 11.07 -11.77 11.85
CA LYS A 113 11.95 -11.50 10.70
C LYS A 113 11.10 -11.06 9.50
N LYS A 114 11.38 -9.88 8.93
CA LYS A 114 10.62 -9.38 7.78
C LYS A 114 10.86 -10.31 6.59
N GLY A 115 9.80 -10.78 5.98
CA GLY A 115 9.89 -11.60 4.77
C GLY A 115 10.37 -10.78 3.57
N GLY A 116 10.96 -11.43 2.59
CA GLY A 116 11.48 -10.80 1.38
C GLY A 116 10.48 -9.91 0.62
N ARG A 117 9.17 -10.16 0.77
CA ARG A 117 8.13 -9.29 0.20
C ARG A 117 8.08 -7.91 0.85
N ALA A 118 8.24 -7.82 2.17
CA ALA A 118 8.24 -6.53 2.87
C ALA A 118 9.48 -5.71 2.47
N ILE A 119 10.64 -6.36 2.40
CA ILE A 119 11.90 -5.75 1.97
C ILE A 119 11.77 -5.21 0.53
N SER A 120 11.31 -6.05 -0.40
CA SER A 120 11.08 -5.63 -1.80
C SER A 120 10.11 -4.46 -1.90
N SER A 121 9.05 -4.43 -1.08
CA SER A 121 8.08 -3.34 -1.08
C SER A 121 8.69 -2.02 -0.60
N TYR A 122 9.51 -2.04 0.44
CA TYR A 122 10.18 -0.83 0.94
C TYR A 122 11.13 -0.26 -0.10
N LEU A 123 11.98 -1.12 -0.68
CA LEU A 123 12.91 -0.70 -1.72
C LEU A 123 12.19 -0.24 -3.00
N ALA A 124 11.05 -0.83 -3.34
CA ALA A 124 10.22 -0.37 -4.45
C ALA A 124 9.61 1.02 -4.18
N CYS A 125 9.19 1.32 -2.94
CA CYS A 125 8.76 2.66 -2.56
C CYS A 125 9.88 3.69 -2.69
N VAL A 126 11.08 3.37 -2.19
CA VAL A 126 12.27 4.24 -2.32
C VAL A 126 12.60 4.50 -3.79
N ARG A 127 12.58 3.45 -4.63
CA ARG A 127 12.80 3.57 -6.08
C ARG A 127 11.76 4.49 -6.72
N HIS A 128 10.50 4.34 -6.38
CA HIS A 128 9.43 5.14 -6.97
C HIS A 128 9.56 6.61 -6.58
N ILE A 129 9.80 6.93 -5.29
CA ILE A 129 10.03 8.30 -4.83
C ILE A 129 11.25 8.92 -5.54
N HIS A 130 12.34 8.17 -5.67
CA HIS A 130 13.52 8.63 -6.37
C HIS A 130 13.26 8.94 -7.85
N ASN A 131 12.46 8.09 -8.52
CA ASN A 131 12.07 8.31 -9.90
C ASN A 131 11.14 9.52 -10.04
N LEU A 132 10.20 9.72 -9.12
CA LEU A 132 9.35 10.92 -9.09
C LEU A 132 10.19 12.19 -8.95
N ALA A 133 11.18 12.18 -8.06
CA ALA A 133 12.09 13.31 -7.90
C ALA A 133 12.87 13.59 -9.19
N LYS A 134 13.36 12.54 -9.87
CA LYS A 134 14.03 12.72 -11.18
C LYS A 134 13.08 13.31 -12.23
N GLN A 135 11.84 12.84 -12.30
CA GLN A 135 10.85 13.37 -13.26
C GLN A 135 10.49 14.82 -12.97
N GLU A 136 10.46 15.24 -11.70
CA GLU A 136 10.08 16.59 -11.30
C GLU A 136 11.22 17.60 -11.44
N PHE A 137 12.46 17.18 -11.18
CA PHE A 137 13.59 18.10 -11.09
C PHE A 137 14.58 17.99 -12.24
N ASN A 138 14.54 16.94 -13.05
CA ASN A 138 15.32 16.84 -14.28
C ASN A 138 14.46 17.24 -15.47
N ASP A 139 15.07 17.91 -16.43
CA ASP A 139 14.51 18.18 -17.74
C ASP A 139 15.53 17.69 -18.78
N GLU A 140 15.27 16.51 -19.31
CA GLU A 140 16.19 15.88 -20.28
C GLU A 140 16.18 16.59 -21.64
N GLU A 141 15.04 17.22 -22.02
CA GLU A 141 14.91 17.96 -23.27
C GLU A 141 15.76 19.23 -23.26
N LEU A 142 15.80 19.90 -22.11
CA LEU A 142 16.63 21.10 -21.91
C LEU A 142 18.04 20.76 -21.37
N GLY A 143 18.40 19.47 -21.21
CA GLY A 143 19.69 19.04 -20.69
C GLY A 143 19.90 19.37 -19.20
N VAL A 144 18.84 19.67 -18.47
CA VAL A 144 18.89 20.00 -17.02
C VAL A 144 18.85 18.73 -16.19
N ILE A 145 19.99 18.28 -15.69
CA ILE A 145 20.12 17.07 -14.87
C ILE A 145 20.53 17.44 -13.45
N ARG A 146 19.54 17.68 -12.58
CA ARG A 146 19.78 18.00 -11.16
C ARG A 146 20.02 16.75 -10.31
N ILE A 147 19.42 15.63 -10.67
CA ILE A 147 19.57 14.33 -10.01
C ILE A 147 20.18 13.35 -11.00
N PRO A 148 21.53 13.31 -11.12
CA PRO A 148 22.22 12.44 -12.08
C PRO A 148 22.22 10.97 -11.65
N GLN A 149 22.09 10.68 -10.34
CA GLN A 149 22.17 9.34 -9.79
C GLN A 149 21.05 8.45 -10.33
N SER A 150 21.39 7.23 -10.64
CA SER A 150 20.45 6.17 -11.01
C SER A 150 20.80 4.88 -10.27
N PRO A 151 20.69 4.87 -8.93
CA PRO A 151 21.20 3.78 -8.10
C PRO A 151 20.54 2.43 -8.44
N PHE A 152 19.30 2.45 -8.91
CA PHE A 152 18.55 1.27 -9.29
C PHE A 152 18.90 0.67 -10.66
N LYS A 153 19.80 1.31 -11.42
CA LYS A 153 20.44 0.68 -12.59
C LYS A 153 21.42 -0.40 -12.13
N THR A 154 22.18 -0.11 -11.09
CA THR A 154 23.19 -1.02 -10.52
C THR A 154 22.59 -1.90 -9.44
N TYR A 155 21.85 -1.33 -8.47
CA TYR A 155 21.17 -2.08 -7.43
C TYR A 155 19.87 -2.66 -7.97
N LYS A 156 19.70 -3.98 -7.86
CA LYS A 156 18.47 -4.68 -8.26
C LYS A 156 17.68 -5.08 -7.03
N VAL A 157 16.44 -4.58 -6.94
CA VAL A 157 15.50 -5.00 -5.90
C VAL A 157 15.23 -6.50 -6.06
N LYS A 158 15.55 -7.29 -5.03
CA LYS A 158 15.30 -8.73 -5.03
C LYS A 158 13.80 -8.99 -5.16
N GLN A 159 13.44 -9.89 -6.05
CA GLN A 159 12.05 -10.33 -6.16
C GLN A 159 11.66 -11.15 -4.93
N PRO A 160 10.47 -10.92 -4.36
CA PRO A 160 10.01 -11.74 -3.25
C PRO A 160 9.85 -13.19 -3.71
N PRO A 161 10.09 -14.17 -2.82
CA PRO A 161 9.91 -15.57 -3.16
C PRO A 161 8.48 -15.82 -3.65
N LYS A 162 8.33 -16.66 -4.67
CA LYS A 162 7.02 -17.09 -5.17
C LYS A 162 6.30 -17.84 -4.05
N VAL A 163 5.17 -17.30 -3.62
CA VAL A 163 4.32 -17.96 -2.62
C VAL A 163 3.45 -18.99 -3.33
N LYS A 164 3.50 -20.24 -2.88
CA LYS A 164 2.53 -21.25 -3.32
C LYS A 164 1.13 -20.80 -2.91
N LYS A 165 0.20 -20.76 -3.86
CA LYS A 165 -1.22 -20.55 -3.54
C LYS A 165 -1.67 -21.72 -2.68
N ARG A 166 -2.20 -21.45 -1.49
CA ARG A 166 -2.80 -22.46 -0.63
C ARG A 166 -4.30 -22.40 -0.85
N ALA A 167 -4.85 -23.41 -1.49
CA ALA A 167 -6.28 -23.62 -1.55
C ALA A 167 -6.71 -24.37 -0.28
N VAL A 168 -7.85 -24.02 0.26
CA VAL A 168 -8.51 -24.79 1.32
C VAL A 168 -9.07 -26.06 0.69
N SER A 169 -8.81 -27.22 1.31
CA SER A 169 -9.38 -28.48 0.81
C SER A 169 -10.90 -28.53 1.05
N PRO A 170 -11.64 -29.31 0.27
CA PRO A 170 -13.08 -29.50 0.49
C PRO A 170 -13.42 -29.96 1.92
N ASP A 171 -12.59 -30.84 2.49
CA ASP A 171 -12.80 -31.34 3.86
C ASP A 171 -12.70 -30.25 4.91
N ILE A 172 -11.68 -29.36 4.80
CA ILE A 172 -11.56 -28.21 5.69
C ILE A 172 -12.73 -27.26 5.51
N LEU A 173 -13.16 -27.03 4.26
CA LEU A 173 -14.34 -26.21 3.98
C LEU A 173 -15.59 -26.79 4.67
N GLN A 174 -15.79 -28.10 4.56
CA GLN A 174 -16.93 -28.77 5.21
C GLN A 174 -16.85 -28.69 6.73
N GLN A 175 -15.63 -28.82 7.33
CA GLN A 175 -15.44 -28.61 8.77
C GLN A 175 -15.83 -27.18 9.19
N ILE A 176 -15.44 -26.17 8.40
CA ILE A 176 -15.80 -24.77 8.67
C ILE A 176 -17.31 -24.56 8.56
N ILE A 177 -17.99 -25.17 7.60
CA ILE A 177 -19.43 -25.10 7.43
C ILE A 177 -20.15 -25.71 8.64
N ASN A 178 -19.66 -26.85 9.11
CA ASN A 178 -20.26 -27.62 10.22
C ASN A 178 -19.89 -27.06 11.60
N LEU A 179 -19.00 -26.04 11.65
CA LEU A 179 -18.59 -25.45 12.94
C LEU A 179 -19.77 -24.72 13.59
N GLY A 180 -20.23 -25.23 14.74
CA GLY A 180 -21.31 -24.63 15.53
C GLY A 180 -20.94 -23.23 16.08
N ASP A 181 -21.94 -22.48 16.49
CA ASP A 181 -21.72 -21.16 17.08
C ASP A 181 -20.99 -21.24 18.42
N GLU A 182 -20.08 -20.29 18.67
CA GLU A 182 -19.38 -20.16 19.94
C GLU A 182 -20.29 -19.53 20.99
N PRO A 183 -20.35 -20.09 22.23
CA PRO A 183 -21.13 -19.47 23.31
C PRO A 183 -20.72 -18.03 23.54
N ARG A 184 -21.70 -17.12 23.54
CA ARG A 184 -21.44 -15.71 23.81
C ARG A 184 -21.27 -15.45 25.29
N ARG A 185 -20.39 -14.52 25.62
CA ARG A 185 -20.25 -14.06 27.00
C ARG A 185 -21.54 -13.36 27.45
N ALA A 186 -22.01 -13.65 28.65
CA ALA A 186 -23.14 -12.93 29.26
C ALA A 186 -22.90 -11.41 29.24
N GLY A 187 -23.91 -10.63 28.87
CA GLY A 187 -23.82 -9.17 28.76
C GLY A 187 -23.08 -8.66 27.51
N SER A 188 -22.76 -9.51 26.55
CA SER A 188 -22.18 -9.06 25.27
C SER A 188 -23.20 -8.25 24.46
N ILE A 189 -22.81 -7.05 24.03
CA ILE A 189 -23.60 -6.18 23.15
C ILE A 189 -23.62 -6.73 21.70
N SER A 190 -22.59 -7.45 21.30
CA SER A 190 -22.49 -8.05 19.96
C SER A 190 -23.33 -9.33 19.89
N ASP A 191 -24.07 -9.49 18.81
CA ASP A 191 -24.88 -10.66 18.49
C ASP A 191 -24.11 -11.83 17.88
N PHE A 192 -22.78 -11.68 17.71
CA PHE A 192 -21.85 -12.71 17.24
C PHE A 192 -20.53 -12.66 18.01
N THR A 193 -19.84 -13.78 18.08
CA THR A 193 -18.45 -13.85 18.56
C THR A 193 -17.49 -13.52 17.42
N ARG A 194 -16.22 -13.27 17.74
CA ARG A 194 -15.20 -13.06 16.69
C ARG A 194 -14.96 -14.32 15.86
N ARG A 195 -15.14 -15.50 16.46
CA ARG A 195 -14.99 -16.77 15.75
C ARG A 195 -16.12 -16.96 14.75
N ASP A 196 -17.36 -16.75 15.17
CA ASP A 196 -18.53 -16.89 14.31
C ASP A 196 -18.52 -15.85 13.18
N LEU A 197 -18.19 -14.59 13.50
CA LEU A 197 -18.01 -13.55 12.49
C LEU A 197 -16.98 -13.95 11.44
N ALA A 198 -15.82 -14.49 11.87
CA ALA A 198 -14.75 -14.87 10.94
C ALA A 198 -15.15 -16.08 10.08
N ARG A 199 -15.82 -17.09 10.66
CA ARG A 199 -16.40 -18.22 9.94
C ARG A 199 -17.37 -17.73 8.87
N ASP A 200 -18.35 -16.93 9.29
CA ASP A 200 -19.42 -16.49 8.40
C ASP A 200 -18.90 -15.54 7.30
N CYS A 201 -17.98 -14.63 7.64
CA CYS A 201 -17.32 -13.80 6.62
C CYS A 201 -16.43 -14.60 5.66
N PHE A 202 -15.80 -15.69 6.13
CA PHE A 202 -15.07 -16.60 5.25
C PHE A 202 -16.01 -17.27 4.26
N LEU A 203 -17.15 -17.80 4.74
CA LEU A 203 -18.15 -18.44 3.91
C LEU A 203 -18.84 -17.45 2.95
N LEU A 204 -19.15 -16.23 3.41
CA LEU A 204 -19.63 -15.14 2.55
C LEU A 204 -18.62 -14.81 1.46
N SER A 205 -17.34 -14.64 1.82
CA SER A 205 -16.29 -14.38 0.85
C SER A 205 -16.18 -15.50 -0.19
N PHE A 206 -16.24 -16.75 0.26
CA PHE A 206 -16.19 -17.92 -0.62
C PHE A 206 -17.39 -17.99 -1.54
N GLY A 207 -18.62 -17.92 -1.00
CA GLY A 207 -19.88 -18.03 -1.75
C GLY A 207 -20.15 -16.81 -2.64
N LEU A 208 -19.55 -15.65 -2.33
CA LEU A 208 -19.63 -14.44 -3.14
C LEU A 208 -18.38 -14.25 -4.02
N ALA A 209 -17.90 -15.30 -4.63
CA ALA A 209 -16.83 -15.32 -5.63
C ALA A 209 -15.53 -14.57 -5.22
N GLY A 210 -15.17 -14.64 -3.94
CA GLY A 210 -13.97 -14.02 -3.39
C GLY A 210 -14.14 -12.53 -3.05
N MET A 211 -15.35 -12.10 -2.71
CA MET A 211 -15.58 -10.75 -2.16
C MET A 211 -14.70 -10.55 -0.93
N ASN A 212 -13.82 -9.54 -0.97
CA ASN A 212 -12.87 -9.34 0.12
C ASN A 212 -13.50 -8.60 1.31
N ALA A 213 -12.81 -8.61 2.46
CA ALA A 213 -13.33 -7.98 3.69
C ALA A 213 -13.61 -6.48 3.55
N ALA A 214 -12.86 -5.75 2.73
CA ALA A 214 -13.13 -4.34 2.50
C ALA A 214 -14.43 -4.15 1.73
N ASP A 215 -14.67 -4.99 0.72
CA ASP A 215 -15.90 -4.96 -0.07
C ASP A 215 -17.10 -5.44 0.77
N LEU A 216 -16.96 -6.48 1.60
CA LEU A 216 -17.99 -6.90 2.58
C LEU A 216 -18.38 -5.76 3.53
N LEU A 217 -17.39 -4.99 4.02
CA LEU A 217 -17.65 -3.87 4.93
C LEU A 217 -18.36 -2.70 4.25
N SER A 218 -18.07 -2.44 2.99
CA SER A 218 -18.44 -1.21 2.30
C SER A 218 -19.44 -1.38 1.17
N CYS A 219 -19.79 -2.63 0.81
CA CYS A 219 -20.74 -2.90 -0.26
C CYS A 219 -22.00 -2.02 -0.08
N PRO A 220 -22.40 -1.23 -1.09
CA PRO A 220 -23.56 -0.35 -0.99
C PRO A 220 -24.84 -1.17 -0.76
N ALA A 221 -25.86 -0.53 -0.23
CA ALA A 221 -27.17 -1.15 0.03
C ALA A 221 -27.87 -1.57 -1.26
N GLN A 222 -27.44 -1.03 -2.36
CA GLN A 222 -27.94 -1.33 -3.70
C GLN A 222 -26.89 -2.06 -4.52
N PRO A 223 -27.36 -2.75 -5.45
CA PRO A 223 -28.68 -3.28 -5.72
C PRO A 223 -28.65 -4.78 -5.78
N LEU A 224 -29.65 -5.37 -5.21
CA LEU A 224 -30.02 -6.71 -5.62
C LEU A 224 -30.89 -6.54 -6.87
N ASP A 225 -30.35 -6.92 -8.02
CA ASP A 225 -31.19 -7.21 -9.18
C ASP A 225 -31.62 -8.68 -9.04
N GLY A 226 -32.76 -8.89 -8.38
CA GLY A 226 -33.21 -10.23 -7.98
C GLY A 226 -32.25 -10.86 -6.95
N ASP A 227 -31.52 -11.91 -7.38
CA ASP A 227 -30.54 -12.65 -6.59
C ASP A 227 -29.07 -12.26 -6.91
N VAL A 228 -28.86 -11.17 -7.65
CA VAL A 228 -27.53 -10.71 -8.07
C VAL A 228 -27.09 -9.48 -7.29
N ILE A 229 -25.90 -9.55 -6.64
CA ILE A 229 -25.21 -8.41 -6.03
C ILE A 229 -24.39 -7.72 -7.09
N ILE A 230 -24.61 -6.41 -7.28
CA ILE A 230 -23.82 -5.58 -8.18
C ILE A 230 -23.03 -4.57 -7.34
N TYR A 231 -21.71 -4.53 -7.46
CA TYR A 231 -20.86 -3.58 -6.74
C TYR A 231 -19.54 -3.32 -7.45
N ASN A 232 -18.93 -2.18 -7.18
CA ASN A 232 -17.61 -1.85 -7.69
C ASN A 232 -16.52 -2.27 -6.69
N ARG A 233 -15.57 -3.11 -7.13
CA ARG A 233 -14.51 -3.62 -6.28
C ARG A 233 -13.55 -2.51 -5.85
N GLN A 234 -13.56 -2.11 -4.57
CA GLN A 234 -12.80 -0.97 -4.03
C GLN A 234 -11.33 -0.94 -4.43
N LYS A 235 -10.66 -2.08 -4.41
CA LYS A 235 -9.21 -2.15 -4.68
C LYS A 235 -8.85 -1.77 -6.10
N THR A 236 -9.71 -1.98 -7.06
CA THR A 236 -9.42 -1.86 -8.49
C THR A 236 -10.32 -0.88 -9.25
N ALA A 237 -11.41 -0.42 -8.67
CA ALA A 237 -12.38 0.47 -9.31
C ALA A 237 -11.71 1.66 -10.03
N SER A 238 -10.83 2.38 -9.38
CA SER A 238 -10.19 3.54 -9.96
C SER A 238 -9.03 3.25 -10.93
N ARG A 239 -8.79 1.99 -11.31
CA ARG A 239 -7.75 1.58 -12.28
C ARG A 239 -8.32 0.98 -13.54
N ARG A 240 -9.62 0.76 -13.58
CA ARG A 240 -10.32 0.11 -14.69
C ARG A 240 -11.36 1.07 -15.24
N GLU A 241 -11.54 1.06 -16.54
CA GLU A 241 -12.55 1.86 -17.24
C GLU A 241 -13.98 1.45 -16.84
N ASP A 242 -14.19 0.16 -16.57
CA ASP A 242 -15.45 -0.41 -16.08
C ASP A 242 -15.64 -0.25 -14.56
N GLU A 243 -14.83 0.59 -13.91
CA GLU A 243 -14.82 0.80 -12.46
C GLU A 243 -14.76 -0.50 -11.64
N ALA A 244 -14.31 -1.59 -12.25
CA ALA A 244 -14.26 -2.94 -11.69
C ALA A 244 -15.62 -3.39 -11.13
N GLU A 245 -16.70 -3.15 -11.87
CA GLU A 245 -18.04 -3.63 -11.55
C GLU A 245 -18.07 -5.14 -11.50
N MET A 246 -18.71 -5.67 -10.48
CA MET A 246 -18.83 -7.10 -10.20
C MET A 246 -20.32 -7.46 -10.08
N HIS A 247 -20.72 -8.47 -10.82
CA HIS A 247 -22.05 -9.08 -10.74
C HIS A 247 -21.90 -10.46 -10.13
N ILE A 248 -22.45 -10.68 -8.96
CA ILE A 248 -22.32 -11.94 -8.23
C ILE A 248 -23.70 -12.45 -7.85
N ARG A 249 -24.05 -13.61 -8.37
CA ARG A 249 -25.27 -14.32 -8.01
C ARG A 249 -25.17 -14.85 -6.58
N ILE A 250 -26.24 -14.69 -5.81
CA ILE A 250 -26.38 -15.27 -4.47
C ILE A 250 -26.90 -16.70 -4.65
N GLU A 251 -26.03 -17.67 -4.45
CA GLU A 251 -26.44 -19.07 -4.48
C GLU A 251 -27.31 -19.40 -3.25
N PRO A 252 -28.28 -20.33 -3.37
CA PRO A 252 -29.19 -20.69 -2.28
C PRO A 252 -28.48 -21.07 -0.97
N GLN A 253 -27.30 -21.68 -1.08
CA GLN A 253 -26.52 -22.11 0.08
C GLN A 253 -25.95 -20.95 0.90
N ILE A 254 -25.72 -19.78 0.27
CA ILE A 254 -25.16 -18.61 0.93
C ILE A 254 -26.23 -17.57 1.30
N ALA A 255 -27.41 -17.64 0.71
CA ALA A 255 -28.51 -16.74 0.93
C ALA A 255 -28.87 -16.55 2.44
N PRO A 256 -28.89 -17.60 3.29
CA PRO A 256 -29.15 -17.46 4.71
C PRO A 256 -28.10 -16.58 5.43
N LEU A 257 -26.83 -16.64 5.03
CA LEU A 257 -25.77 -15.79 5.60
C LEU A 257 -25.89 -14.34 5.10
N VAL A 258 -26.26 -14.13 3.85
CA VAL A 258 -26.53 -12.79 3.31
C VAL A 258 -27.66 -12.14 4.11
N GLU A 259 -28.76 -12.84 4.35
CA GLU A 259 -29.91 -12.33 5.12
C GLU A 259 -29.55 -12.14 6.60
N LYS A 260 -28.80 -13.05 7.23
CA LYS A 260 -28.30 -12.93 8.63
C LYS A 260 -27.56 -11.61 8.86
N TYR A 261 -26.75 -11.18 7.88
CA TYR A 261 -25.89 -10.00 8.01
C TYR A 261 -26.41 -8.77 7.24
N LYS A 262 -27.59 -8.84 6.67
CA LYS A 262 -28.22 -7.71 5.98
C LYS A 262 -28.35 -6.49 6.90
N ASP A 263 -28.09 -5.32 6.35
CA ASP A 263 -28.22 -4.08 7.09
C ASP A 263 -29.69 -3.68 7.24
N PRO A 264 -30.24 -3.66 8.45
CA PRO A 264 -31.64 -3.30 8.67
C PRO A 264 -31.94 -1.83 8.36
N MET A 265 -30.92 -0.97 8.30
CA MET A 265 -31.06 0.46 8.00
C MET A 265 -30.92 0.75 6.49
N GLY A 266 -30.55 -0.23 5.69
CA GLY A 266 -30.36 -0.08 4.24
C GLY A 266 -29.27 0.90 3.82
N LYS A 267 -28.30 1.19 4.66
CA LYS A 267 -27.15 2.04 4.30
C LYS A 267 -26.10 1.27 3.50
N ARG A 268 -25.94 0.00 3.80
CA ARG A 268 -25.04 -0.92 3.13
C ARG A 268 -25.71 -2.28 2.94
N LEU A 269 -25.10 -3.15 2.15
CA LEU A 269 -25.61 -4.51 2.00
C LEU A 269 -25.52 -5.27 3.32
N PHE A 270 -24.37 -5.14 4.01
CA PHE A 270 -24.12 -5.83 5.27
C PHE A 270 -23.97 -4.85 6.44
N ARG A 271 -24.48 -5.25 7.62
CA ARG A 271 -24.47 -4.49 8.87
C ARG A 271 -23.10 -4.42 9.58
N PHE A 272 -22.03 -4.93 9.00
CA PHE A 272 -20.70 -4.91 9.62
C PHE A 272 -20.21 -3.50 10.00
N HIS A 273 -20.62 -2.48 9.23
CA HIS A 273 -20.29 -1.09 9.50
C HIS A 273 -20.89 -0.53 10.79
N LEU A 274 -21.92 -1.18 11.36
CA LEU A 274 -22.50 -0.81 12.65
C LEU A 274 -21.57 -1.16 13.82
N HIS A 275 -20.69 -2.15 13.64
CA HIS A 275 -19.74 -2.62 14.65
C HIS A 275 -18.29 -2.19 14.37
N TYR A 276 -17.94 -1.90 13.12
CA TYR A 276 -16.57 -1.61 12.67
C TYR A 276 -16.52 -0.34 11.84
N SER A 277 -15.88 0.70 12.39
CA SER A 277 -15.77 2.00 11.73
C SER A 277 -14.76 2.01 10.58
N THR A 278 -13.79 1.09 10.55
CA THR A 278 -12.72 1.03 9.54
C THR A 278 -12.48 -0.40 9.04
N GLY A 279 -12.02 -0.52 7.79
CA GLY A 279 -11.60 -1.80 7.23
C GLY A 279 -10.47 -2.46 8.02
N ASN A 280 -9.60 -1.67 8.67
CA ASN A 280 -8.52 -2.21 9.49
C ASN A 280 -9.04 -2.87 10.76
N THR A 281 -9.97 -2.24 11.49
CA THR A 281 -10.58 -2.82 12.69
C THR A 281 -11.37 -4.07 12.36
N PHE A 282 -12.09 -4.07 11.24
CA PHE A 282 -12.81 -5.25 10.74
C PHE A 282 -11.85 -6.40 10.40
N ASN A 283 -10.81 -6.14 9.61
CA ASN A 283 -9.79 -7.15 9.28
C ASN A 283 -9.08 -7.70 10.53
N CYS A 284 -8.79 -6.86 11.52
CA CYS A 284 -8.21 -7.33 12.78
C CYS A 284 -9.16 -8.30 13.50
N ALA A 285 -10.45 -8.02 13.54
CA ALA A 285 -11.45 -8.90 14.15
C ALA A 285 -11.54 -10.26 13.41
N LEU A 286 -11.60 -10.22 12.07
CA LEU A 286 -11.63 -11.43 11.24
C LEU A 286 -10.36 -12.28 11.45
N ASN A 287 -9.18 -11.68 11.40
CA ASN A 287 -7.92 -12.41 11.61
C ASN A 287 -7.81 -13.04 13.02
N GLN A 288 -8.35 -12.36 14.04
CA GLN A 288 -8.40 -12.93 15.39
C GLN A 288 -9.39 -14.10 15.47
N GLY A 289 -10.53 -14.00 14.78
CA GLY A 289 -11.51 -15.08 14.70
C GLY A 289 -10.99 -16.29 13.94
N LEU A 290 -10.34 -16.08 12.78
CA LEU A 290 -9.70 -17.17 12.01
C LEU A 290 -8.66 -17.94 12.81
N LYS A 291 -7.85 -17.25 13.64
CA LYS A 291 -6.90 -17.92 14.54
C LYS A 291 -7.59 -18.79 15.59
N ARG A 292 -8.80 -18.44 16.01
CA ARG A 292 -9.58 -19.27 16.94
C ARG A 292 -10.20 -20.48 16.25
N ILE A 293 -10.54 -20.35 14.95
CA ILE A 293 -10.99 -21.50 14.14
C ILE A 293 -9.85 -22.50 13.94
N ASP A 294 -8.64 -22.02 13.66
CA ASP A 294 -7.44 -22.86 13.48
C ASP A 294 -7.02 -23.61 14.77
N ALA A 295 -7.42 -23.09 15.93
CA ALA A 295 -7.11 -23.67 17.23
C ALA A 295 -8.20 -24.61 17.79
N ALA A 296 -9.35 -24.70 17.13
CA ALA A 296 -10.50 -25.51 17.52
C ALA A 296 -10.54 -26.83 16.76
#